data_766658c36448c64ae264d4f557571270
#
_entry.id   766658c36448c64ae264d4f557571270
#
_cell.length_a   1.000
_cell.length_b   1.000
_cell.length_c   1.000
_cell.angle_alpha   90.00
_cell.angle_beta   90.00
_cell.angle_gamma   90.00
#
_symmetry.space_group_name_H-M   'P 1'
#
loop_
_entity.id
_entity.type
_entity.pdbx_description
1 polymer ?
#
loop_
_entity_poly.entity_id
_entity_poly.type
_entity_poly.pdbx_seq_one_letter_code
_entity_poly.pdbx_strand_id
1 'polypeptide(L)'
;MRKAIRLGMGQAATAMTIAVAVRRLGPEDTQAITDHFLRLDQEGRYHRFFGAASDEAIGRYVTAFDWTRQILFGAECGGRLCALSEIGWPEGSDGSTAEFAISVDAQMRHIGLAAWLLDAAAAAAAAAGVRLVQGTWLTENLPIYRLMRHQGATIRQAGTVMTGQIALPPVTATSAPA
;
A
#
# COMPACT_ATOMS: atom_id res chain seq x y z
N MET A 1 -3.04 2.00 -14.43
CA MET A 1 -3.67 3.36 -14.51
C MET A 1 -2.58 4.44 -14.49
N ARG A 2 -2.74 5.53 -15.25
CA ARG A 2 -1.75 6.65 -15.29
C ARG A 2 -2.42 7.94 -14.86
N LYS A 3 -1.72 8.76 -14.07
CA LYS A 3 -2.20 10.05 -13.59
C LYS A 3 -1.04 11.05 -13.58
N ALA A 4 -1.29 12.30 -13.98
CA ALA A 4 -0.33 13.38 -13.81
C ALA A 4 -0.55 14.04 -12.45
N ILE A 5 0.49 14.13 -11.63
CA ILE A 5 0.42 14.74 -10.30
C ILE A 5 1.29 16.00 -10.30
N ARG A 6 0.72 17.12 -9.84
CA ARG A 6 1.43 18.37 -9.67
C ARG A 6 2.07 18.40 -8.29
N LEU A 7 3.39 18.48 -8.24
CA LEU A 7 4.12 18.71 -6.99
C LEU A 7 4.23 20.21 -6.78
N GLY A 8 3.63 20.72 -5.70
CA GLY A 8 3.84 22.09 -5.25
C GLY A 8 5.22 22.23 -4.64
N MET A 9 6.11 22.94 -5.31
CA MET A 9 7.38 23.39 -4.72
C MET A 9 7.18 24.83 -4.22
N GLY A 10 7.72 25.15 -3.02
CA GLY A 10 7.52 26.45 -2.37
C GLY A 10 7.84 27.66 -3.27
N GLN A 11 7.43 28.83 -2.82
CA GLN A 11 7.20 30.13 -3.47
C GLN A 11 8.05 30.63 -4.65
N ALA A 12 8.98 29.86 -5.24
CA ALA A 12 9.80 30.33 -6.38
C ALA A 12 10.12 29.27 -7.44
N ALA A 13 9.55 28.07 -7.38
CA ALA A 13 9.88 26.99 -8.32
C ALA A 13 8.67 26.60 -9.19
N THR A 14 8.91 26.48 -10.47
CA THR A 14 7.96 25.99 -11.47
C THR A 14 7.35 24.66 -11.00
N ALA A 15 6.02 24.59 -10.93
CA ALA A 15 5.33 23.38 -10.53
C ALA A 15 5.74 22.20 -11.45
N MET A 16 6.42 21.21 -10.91
CA MET A 16 6.83 20.04 -11.65
C MET A 16 5.65 19.07 -11.75
N THR A 17 5.28 18.70 -12.96
CA THR A 17 4.28 17.66 -13.20
C THR A 17 4.99 16.33 -13.34
N ILE A 18 4.71 15.38 -12.43
CA ILE A 18 5.24 14.03 -12.51
C ILE A 18 4.14 13.10 -12.99
N ALA A 19 4.44 12.33 -14.05
CA ALA A 19 3.58 11.25 -14.46
C ALA A 19 3.75 10.07 -13.49
N VAL A 20 2.64 9.63 -12.90
CA VAL A 20 2.60 8.46 -12.02
C VAL A 20 1.78 7.37 -12.69
N ALA A 21 2.32 6.15 -12.72
CA ALA A 21 1.63 4.96 -13.17
C ALA A 21 1.44 3.99 -12.00
N VAL A 22 0.21 3.56 -11.75
CA VAL A 22 -0.08 2.47 -10.81
C VAL A 22 -0.29 1.19 -11.60
N ARG A 23 0.42 0.13 -11.20
CA ARG A 23 0.30 -1.21 -11.78
C ARG A 23 0.42 -2.30 -10.72
N ARG A 24 -0.05 -3.48 -11.06
CA ARG A 24 0.24 -4.69 -10.28
C ARG A 24 1.72 -5.05 -10.44
N LEU A 25 2.32 -5.55 -9.37
CA LEU A 25 3.69 -6.04 -9.34
C LEU A 25 3.70 -7.57 -9.33
N GLY A 26 4.80 -8.15 -9.82
CA GLY A 26 5.03 -9.58 -9.88
C GLY A 26 6.44 -9.96 -9.40
N PRO A 27 6.81 -11.24 -9.52
CA PRO A 27 8.14 -11.74 -9.12
C PRO A 27 9.30 -11.01 -9.82
N GLU A 28 9.09 -10.54 -11.04
CA GLU A 28 10.05 -9.77 -11.83
C GLU A 28 10.39 -8.41 -11.20
N ASP A 29 9.54 -7.91 -10.32
CA ASP A 29 9.70 -6.61 -9.66
C ASP A 29 10.47 -6.69 -8.32
N THR A 30 10.91 -7.89 -7.91
CA THR A 30 11.57 -8.14 -6.62
C THR A 30 12.70 -7.16 -6.32
N GLN A 31 13.56 -6.86 -7.31
CA GLN A 31 14.65 -5.90 -7.12
C GLN A 31 14.11 -4.47 -6.92
N ALA A 32 13.12 -4.03 -7.72
CA ALA A 32 12.53 -2.70 -7.60
C ALA A 32 11.82 -2.51 -6.24
N ILE A 33 11.19 -3.56 -5.73
CA ILE A 33 10.56 -3.58 -4.40
C ILE A 33 11.61 -3.46 -3.31
N THR A 34 12.69 -4.24 -3.40
CA THR A 34 13.82 -4.17 -2.46
C THR A 34 14.41 -2.76 -2.44
N ASP A 35 14.70 -2.20 -3.61
CA ASP A 35 15.26 -0.85 -3.75
C ASP A 35 14.31 0.22 -3.17
N HIS A 36 13.00 0.06 -3.31
CA HIS A 36 12.02 0.95 -2.71
C HIS A 36 12.10 0.91 -1.19
N PHE A 37 12.08 -0.28 -0.57
CA PHE A 37 12.15 -0.39 0.88
C PHE A 37 13.48 0.10 1.46
N LEU A 38 14.58 -0.15 0.77
CA LEU A 38 15.90 0.34 1.18
C LEU A 38 16.02 1.87 1.13
N ARG A 39 15.26 2.53 0.26
CA ARG A 39 15.22 4.00 0.16
C ARG A 39 14.28 4.68 1.16
N LEU A 40 13.42 3.93 1.83
CA LEU A 40 12.55 4.54 2.84
C LEU A 40 13.42 5.25 3.90
N ASP A 41 12.99 6.44 4.28
CA ASP A 41 13.58 7.15 5.42
C ASP A 41 13.34 6.37 6.73
N GLN A 42 14.03 6.78 7.79
CA GLN A 42 13.93 6.11 9.09
C GLN A 42 12.49 6.01 9.58
N GLU A 43 11.70 7.07 9.44
CA GLU A 43 10.29 7.08 9.82
C GLU A 43 9.46 6.10 8.98
N GLY A 44 9.67 6.08 7.66
CA GLY A 44 8.99 5.17 6.74
C GLY A 44 9.31 3.70 7.02
N ARG A 45 10.58 3.37 7.29
CA ARG A 45 10.97 2.01 7.69
C ARG A 45 10.34 1.62 9.03
N TYR A 46 10.40 2.51 10.03
CA TYR A 46 9.84 2.27 11.34
C TYR A 46 8.34 1.98 11.27
N HIS A 47 7.59 2.81 10.56
CA HIS A 47 6.15 2.61 10.42
C HIS A 47 5.79 1.38 9.56
N ARG A 48 6.59 1.06 8.54
CA ARG A 48 6.32 -0.07 7.66
C ARG A 48 6.62 -1.41 8.29
N PHE A 49 7.68 -1.49 9.12
CA PHE A 49 8.17 -2.74 9.70
C PHE A 49 7.98 -2.81 11.22
N PHE A 50 7.27 -1.85 11.83
CA PHE A 50 7.05 -1.76 13.28
C PHE A 50 8.36 -1.70 14.09
N GLY A 51 9.42 -1.14 13.50
CA GLY A 51 10.72 -1.02 14.12
C GLY A 51 11.83 -0.71 13.12
N ALA A 52 13.07 -0.71 13.64
CA ALA A 52 14.26 -0.54 12.83
C ALA A 52 14.54 -1.82 12.04
N ALA A 53 14.18 -1.85 10.76
CA ALA A 53 14.53 -2.95 9.88
C ALA A 53 15.90 -2.70 9.24
N SER A 54 16.85 -3.67 9.40
CA SER A 54 18.13 -3.62 8.69
C SER A 54 17.95 -3.94 7.20
N ASP A 55 18.94 -3.60 6.40
CA ASP A 55 18.91 -3.86 4.96
C ASP A 55 18.82 -5.37 4.67
N GLU A 56 19.49 -6.22 5.48
CA GLU A 56 19.41 -7.67 5.37
C GLU A 56 18.01 -8.21 5.74
N ALA A 57 17.37 -7.60 6.75
CA ALA A 57 16.00 -7.96 7.13
C ALA A 57 15.01 -7.62 6.01
N ILE A 58 15.17 -6.47 5.37
CA ILE A 58 14.39 -6.05 4.21
C ILE A 58 14.59 -7.04 3.04
N GLY A 59 15.85 -7.39 2.74
CA GLY A 59 16.15 -8.38 1.69
C GLY A 59 15.47 -9.72 1.95
N ARG A 60 15.57 -10.26 3.19
CA ARG A 60 14.88 -11.50 3.57
C ARG A 60 13.35 -11.38 3.46
N TYR A 61 12.79 -10.25 3.87
CA TYR A 61 11.35 -10.00 3.78
C TYR A 61 10.85 -10.08 2.33
N VAL A 62 11.54 -9.43 1.39
CA VAL A 62 11.13 -9.42 -0.01
C VAL A 62 11.33 -10.78 -0.68
N THR A 63 12.41 -11.49 -0.37
CA THR A 63 12.66 -12.85 -0.90
C THR A 63 11.68 -13.89 -0.36
N ALA A 64 11.04 -13.62 0.78
CA ALA A 64 10.03 -14.50 1.38
C ALA A 64 8.60 -14.25 0.83
N PHE A 65 8.41 -13.39 -0.16
CA PHE A 65 7.09 -13.16 -0.73
C PHE A 65 6.49 -14.41 -1.36
N ASP A 66 5.32 -14.77 -0.88
CA ASP A 66 4.48 -15.79 -1.52
C ASP A 66 3.50 -15.10 -2.50
N TRP A 67 3.87 -15.05 -3.75
CA TRP A 67 3.11 -14.42 -4.82
C TRP A 67 1.74 -15.07 -5.08
N THR A 68 1.49 -16.23 -4.53
CA THR A 68 0.17 -16.90 -4.59
C THR A 68 -0.77 -16.40 -3.49
N ARG A 69 -0.21 -15.81 -2.43
CA ARG A 69 -0.93 -15.32 -1.25
C ARG A 69 -0.82 -13.82 -1.04
N GLN A 70 -0.28 -13.10 -2.02
CA GLN A 70 -0.10 -11.66 -1.94
C GLN A 70 -0.48 -10.98 -3.25
N ILE A 71 -1.06 -9.81 -3.14
CA ILE A 71 -1.32 -8.89 -4.25
C ILE A 71 -0.57 -7.60 -3.96
N LEU A 72 0.35 -7.24 -4.84
CA LEU A 72 1.13 -6.02 -4.71
C LEU A 72 0.78 -5.05 -5.82
N PHE A 73 0.64 -3.77 -5.47
CA PHE A 73 0.56 -2.67 -6.42
C PHE A 73 1.66 -1.67 -6.14
N GLY A 74 2.29 -1.18 -7.20
CA GLY A 74 3.31 -0.15 -7.15
C GLY A 74 2.89 1.12 -7.89
N ALA A 75 3.30 2.27 -7.36
CA ALA A 75 3.26 3.53 -8.07
C ALA A 75 4.65 3.88 -8.59
N GLU A 76 4.78 4.07 -9.89
CA GLU A 76 6.02 4.42 -10.57
C GLU A 76 6.05 5.89 -10.92
N CYS A 77 7.18 6.54 -10.61
CA CYS A 77 7.47 7.94 -10.87
C CYS A 77 8.81 8.04 -11.58
N GLY A 78 8.83 8.49 -12.83
CA GLY A 78 10.07 8.59 -13.59
C GLY A 78 10.80 7.26 -13.79
N GLY A 79 10.07 6.16 -13.95
CA GLY A 79 10.63 4.82 -14.15
C GLY A 79 11.10 4.13 -12.87
N ARG A 80 10.82 4.70 -11.69
CA ARG A 80 11.22 4.16 -10.38
C ARG A 80 9.98 3.93 -9.50
N LEU A 81 9.96 2.83 -8.76
CA LEU A 81 8.93 2.55 -7.77
C LEU A 81 9.04 3.56 -6.61
N CYS A 82 8.00 4.35 -6.37
CA CYS A 82 7.98 5.40 -5.36
C CYS A 82 6.94 5.18 -4.25
N ALA A 83 6.06 4.22 -4.43
CA ALA A 83 5.14 3.76 -3.40
C ALA A 83 4.70 2.33 -3.71
N LEU A 84 4.38 1.59 -2.66
CA LEU A 84 3.99 0.18 -2.72
C LEU A 84 2.83 -0.07 -1.76
N SER A 85 1.82 -0.83 -2.20
CA SER A 85 0.83 -1.46 -1.32
C SER A 85 0.88 -2.96 -1.45
N GLU A 86 0.65 -3.63 -0.33
CA GLU A 86 0.54 -5.09 -0.22
C GLU A 86 -0.82 -5.44 0.37
N ILE A 87 -1.44 -6.46 -0.20
CA ILE A 87 -2.54 -7.19 0.42
C ILE A 87 -2.10 -8.64 0.51
N GLY A 88 -2.12 -9.19 1.71
CA GLY A 88 -1.72 -10.57 1.99
C GLY A 88 -2.80 -11.32 2.76
N TRP A 89 -2.91 -12.61 2.49
CA TRP A 89 -3.78 -13.50 3.24
C TRP A 89 -3.00 -14.16 4.37
N PRO A 90 -3.38 -13.95 5.65
CA PRO A 90 -2.77 -14.64 6.77
C PRO A 90 -2.83 -16.17 6.59
N GLU A 91 -1.82 -16.86 7.10
CA GLU A 91 -1.81 -18.32 7.07
C GLU A 91 -3.01 -18.88 7.86
N GLY A 92 -3.68 -19.88 7.29
CA GLY A 92 -4.88 -20.47 7.90
C GLY A 92 -6.15 -19.62 7.83
N SER A 93 -6.12 -18.45 7.15
CA SER A 93 -7.33 -17.65 6.93
C SER A 93 -8.26 -18.35 5.94
N ASP A 94 -9.57 -18.08 6.08
CA ASP A 94 -10.60 -18.54 5.13
C ASP A 94 -10.64 -17.74 3.80
N GLY A 95 -9.69 -16.80 3.62
CA GLY A 95 -9.62 -15.94 2.46
C GLY A 95 -10.57 -14.74 2.48
N SER A 96 -11.49 -14.66 3.44
CA SER A 96 -12.46 -13.57 3.53
C SER A 96 -11.86 -12.25 4.05
N THR A 97 -10.78 -12.35 4.82
CA THR A 97 -10.04 -11.21 5.38
C THR A 97 -8.61 -11.21 4.84
N ALA A 98 -8.13 -10.03 4.44
CA ALA A 98 -6.76 -9.83 4.02
C ALA A 98 -6.11 -8.67 4.79
N GLU A 99 -4.80 -8.77 5.02
CA GLU A 99 -4.00 -7.73 5.64
C GLU A 99 -3.47 -6.75 4.59
N PHE A 100 -3.46 -5.47 4.95
CA PHE A 100 -3.00 -4.39 4.10
C PHE A 100 -1.78 -3.69 4.72
N ALA A 101 -0.77 -3.47 3.90
CA ALA A 101 0.37 -2.65 4.25
C ALA A 101 0.68 -1.68 3.10
N ILE A 102 1.28 -0.53 3.44
CA ILE A 102 1.64 0.50 2.47
C ILE A 102 2.92 1.22 2.87
N SER A 103 3.70 1.62 1.87
CA SER A 103 4.85 2.49 2.02
C SER A 103 4.90 3.52 0.89
N VAL A 104 5.39 4.72 1.19
CA VAL A 104 5.52 5.83 0.23
C VAL A 104 6.84 6.54 0.49
N ASP A 105 7.65 6.74 -0.56
CA ASP A 105 8.88 7.53 -0.50
C ASP A 105 8.58 8.92 0.09
N ALA A 106 9.44 9.42 0.99
CA ALA A 106 9.19 10.67 1.74
C ALA A 106 8.79 11.84 0.85
N GLN A 107 9.45 12.00 -0.29
CA GLN A 107 9.21 13.07 -1.26
C GLN A 107 7.87 12.96 -2.01
N MET A 108 7.22 11.79 -1.93
CA MET A 108 5.98 11.47 -2.64
C MET A 108 4.78 11.35 -1.69
N ARG A 109 4.96 11.69 -0.41
CA ARG A 109 3.88 11.73 0.58
C ARG A 109 2.95 12.94 0.32
N HIS A 110 1.74 12.88 0.88
CA HIS A 110 0.73 13.95 0.87
C HIS A 110 0.15 14.32 -0.52
N ILE A 111 0.43 13.54 -1.57
CA ILE A 111 -0.11 13.77 -2.93
C ILE A 111 -1.16 12.72 -3.35
N GLY A 112 -1.67 11.95 -2.39
CA GLY A 112 -2.77 10.99 -2.62
C GLY A 112 -2.36 9.61 -3.15
N LEU A 113 -1.05 9.30 -3.26
CA LEU A 113 -0.59 8.00 -3.77
C LEU A 113 -1.09 6.83 -2.91
N ALA A 114 -1.07 6.99 -1.59
CA ALA A 114 -1.52 5.94 -0.67
C ALA A 114 -2.99 5.60 -0.87
N ALA A 115 -3.86 6.60 -1.04
CA ALA A 115 -5.28 6.37 -1.32
C ALA A 115 -5.46 5.65 -2.67
N TRP A 116 -4.77 6.11 -3.71
CA TRP A 116 -4.86 5.49 -5.02
C TRP A 116 -4.38 4.03 -5.04
N LEU A 117 -3.29 3.72 -4.32
CA LEU A 117 -2.80 2.35 -4.17
C LEU A 117 -3.76 1.48 -3.35
N LEU A 118 -4.34 2.03 -2.28
CA LEU A 118 -5.32 1.31 -1.47
C LEU A 118 -6.59 0.99 -2.28
N ASP A 119 -7.08 1.94 -3.09
CA ASP A 119 -8.24 1.72 -3.96
C ASP A 119 -7.97 0.60 -4.98
N ALA A 120 -6.79 0.61 -5.63
CA ALA A 120 -6.40 -0.42 -6.59
C ALA A 120 -6.27 -1.79 -5.92
N ALA A 121 -5.64 -1.84 -4.74
CA ALA A 121 -5.43 -3.07 -3.98
C ALA A 121 -6.75 -3.62 -3.44
N ALA A 122 -7.62 -2.77 -2.91
CA ALA A 122 -8.96 -3.16 -2.41
C ALA A 122 -9.85 -3.70 -3.53
N ALA A 123 -9.82 -3.08 -4.72
CA ALA A 123 -10.57 -3.58 -5.88
C ALA A 123 -10.08 -4.98 -6.31
N ALA A 124 -8.77 -5.21 -6.32
CA ALA A 124 -8.20 -6.51 -6.66
C ALA A 124 -8.50 -7.57 -5.58
N ALA A 125 -8.47 -7.19 -4.30
CA ALA A 125 -8.84 -8.04 -3.18
C ALA A 125 -10.33 -8.44 -3.24
N ALA A 126 -11.22 -7.49 -3.51
CA ALA A 126 -12.65 -7.77 -3.69
C ALA A 126 -12.87 -8.75 -4.84
N ALA A 127 -12.18 -8.57 -5.98
CA ALA A 127 -12.25 -9.50 -7.12
C ALA A 127 -11.73 -10.92 -6.77
N ALA A 128 -10.82 -11.04 -5.80
CA ALA A 128 -10.34 -12.30 -5.27
C ALA A 128 -11.25 -12.89 -4.15
N GLY A 129 -12.40 -12.26 -3.85
CA GLY A 129 -13.34 -12.76 -2.86
C GLY A 129 -13.16 -12.22 -1.44
N VAL A 130 -12.19 -11.34 -1.21
CA VAL A 130 -11.98 -10.69 0.10
C VAL A 130 -13.19 -9.81 0.44
N ARG A 131 -13.64 -9.90 1.68
CA ARG A 131 -14.75 -9.10 2.23
C ARG A 131 -14.28 -8.02 3.18
N LEU A 132 -13.11 -8.20 3.77
CA LEU A 132 -12.56 -7.30 4.75
C LEU A 132 -11.06 -7.09 4.51
N VAL A 133 -10.65 -5.83 4.38
CA VAL A 133 -9.24 -5.44 4.36
C VAL A 133 -8.90 -4.83 5.71
N GLN A 134 -7.85 -5.36 6.37
CA GLN A 134 -7.41 -4.92 7.67
C GLN A 134 -6.01 -4.30 7.57
N GLY A 135 -5.83 -3.12 8.14
CA GLY A 135 -4.52 -2.52 8.36
C GLY A 135 -4.22 -2.41 9.85
N THR A 136 -2.97 -2.60 10.21
CA THR A 136 -2.47 -2.40 11.59
C THR A 136 -1.32 -1.40 11.57
N TRP A 137 -1.30 -0.46 12.54
CA TRP A 137 -0.28 0.59 12.61
C TRP A 137 -0.09 1.10 14.04
N LEU A 138 1.02 1.81 14.28
CA LEU A 138 1.30 2.46 15.56
C LEU A 138 0.48 3.75 15.71
N THR A 139 0.05 4.08 16.91
CA THR A 139 -0.83 5.24 17.20
C THR A 139 -0.28 6.56 16.71
N GLU A 140 1.05 6.73 16.68
CA GLU A 140 1.70 7.93 16.16
C GLU A 140 1.68 8.05 14.63
N ASN A 141 1.38 6.98 13.89
CA ASN A 141 1.29 7.02 12.43
C ASN A 141 -0.02 7.67 11.97
N LEU A 142 -0.10 8.98 12.13
CA LEU A 142 -1.27 9.77 11.75
C LEU A 142 -1.61 9.73 10.26
N PRO A 143 -0.64 9.65 9.31
CA PRO A 143 -0.95 9.50 7.89
C PRO A 143 -1.82 8.29 7.57
N ILE A 144 -1.48 7.10 8.08
CA ILE A 144 -2.28 5.89 7.83
C ILE A 144 -3.64 5.96 8.54
N TYR A 145 -3.69 6.53 9.75
CA TYR A 145 -4.95 6.76 10.46
C TYR A 145 -5.93 7.61 9.63
N ARG A 146 -5.44 8.72 9.05
CA ARG A 146 -6.26 9.58 8.18
C ARG A 146 -6.70 8.87 6.91
N LEU A 147 -5.80 8.09 6.28
CA LEU A 147 -6.10 7.28 5.11
C LEU A 147 -7.23 6.30 5.42
N MET A 148 -7.09 5.49 6.46
CA MET A 148 -8.08 4.48 6.85
C MET A 148 -9.43 5.11 7.22
N ARG A 149 -9.43 6.23 7.94
CA ARG A 149 -10.66 6.99 8.21
C ARG A 149 -11.34 7.50 6.95
N HIS A 150 -10.58 8.03 6.01
CA HIS A 150 -11.11 8.52 4.72
C HIS A 150 -11.75 7.38 3.91
N GLN A 151 -11.23 6.19 4.04
CA GLN A 151 -11.76 4.97 3.41
C GLN A 151 -12.93 4.33 4.18
N GLY A 152 -13.44 4.98 5.21
CA GLY A 152 -14.58 4.49 5.98
C GLY A 152 -14.26 3.32 6.91
N ALA A 153 -12.99 3.13 7.28
CA ALA A 153 -12.59 2.05 8.16
C ALA A 153 -13.22 2.16 9.55
N THR A 154 -13.63 1.03 10.10
CA THR A 154 -13.88 0.86 11.53
C THR A 154 -12.53 0.73 12.24
N ILE A 155 -12.21 1.64 13.15
CA ILE A 155 -10.89 1.69 13.79
C ILE A 155 -11.02 1.35 15.27
N ARG A 156 -10.11 0.51 15.76
CA ARG A 156 -9.96 0.12 17.16
C ARG A 156 -8.52 0.38 17.61
N GLN A 157 -8.35 0.73 18.89
CA GLN A 157 -7.05 0.92 19.52
C GLN A 157 -6.84 -0.09 20.64
N ALA A 158 -5.63 -0.66 20.71
CA ALA A 158 -5.17 -1.51 21.80
C ALA A 158 -3.74 -1.10 22.17
N GLY A 159 -3.59 -0.38 23.30
CA GLY A 159 -2.30 0.18 23.70
C GLY A 159 -1.77 1.18 22.67
N THR A 160 -0.56 0.93 22.17
CA THR A 160 0.13 1.73 21.14
C THR A 160 -0.16 1.29 19.72
N VAL A 161 -1.06 0.33 19.53
CA VAL A 161 -1.40 -0.23 18.22
C VAL A 161 -2.84 0.10 17.87
N MET A 162 -3.05 0.49 16.62
CA MET A 162 -4.38 0.67 16.02
C MET A 162 -4.62 -0.37 14.93
N THR A 163 -5.85 -0.82 14.83
CA THR A 163 -6.31 -1.70 13.75
C THR A 163 -7.51 -1.05 13.09
N GLY A 164 -7.48 -0.95 11.77
CA GLY A 164 -8.58 -0.43 10.96
C GLY A 164 -9.07 -1.50 9.98
N GLN A 165 -10.38 -1.60 9.84
CA GLN A 165 -11.02 -2.58 8.96
C GLN A 165 -11.93 -1.87 7.96
N ILE A 166 -11.75 -2.17 6.68
CA ILE A 166 -12.56 -1.67 5.55
C ILE A 166 -13.36 -2.85 5.01
N ALA A 167 -14.69 -2.75 5.07
CA ALA A 167 -15.56 -3.72 4.42
C ALA A 167 -15.56 -3.49 2.90
N LEU A 168 -15.33 -4.55 2.14
CA LEU A 168 -15.38 -4.49 0.68
C LEU A 168 -16.77 -4.94 0.19
N PRO A 169 -17.32 -4.25 -0.83
CA PRO A 169 -18.57 -4.66 -1.43
C PRO A 169 -18.40 -6.04 -2.10
N PRO A 170 -19.45 -6.88 -2.08
CA PRO A 170 -19.43 -8.10 -2.86
C PRO A 170 -19.27 -7.75 -4.34
N VAL A 171 -18.39 -8.47 -5.05
CA VAL A 171 -18.35 -8.38 -6.50
C VAL A 171 -19.67 -8.98 -7.02
N THR A 172 -20.55 -8.13 -7.50
CA THR A 172 -21.72 -8.59 -8.26
C THR A 172 -21.19 -9.19 -9.55
N ALA A 173 -21.32 -10.52 -9.70
CA ALA A 173 -21.07 -11.15 -10.99
C ALA A 173 -21.93 -10.43 -12.04
N THR A 174 -21.30 -9.68 -12.93
CA THR A 174 -22.00 -9.15 -14.09
C THR A 174 -22.48 -10.38 -14.86
N SER A 175 -23.77 -10.65 -14.82
CA SER A 175 -24.39 -11.68 -15.65
C SER A 175 -24.00 -11.37 -17.09
N ALA A 176 -23.26 -12.29 -17.73
CA ALA A 176 -23.02 -12.21 -19.15
C ALA A 176 -24.37 -12.13 -19.86
N PRO A 177 -24.55 -11.24 -20.85
CA PRO A 177 -25.75 -11.26 -21.67
C PRO A 177 -25.82 -12.59 -22.41
N ALA A 178 -26.99 -13.22 -22.34
CA ALA A 178 -27.34 -14.45 -23.05
C ALA A 178 -27.32 -14.25 -24.54
#